data_bfae6de00b25cd4f8c31e09e530d5743
#
_entry.id   bfae6de00b25cd4f8c31e09e530d5743
#
_cell.length_a   1.000
_cell.length_b   1.000
_cell.length_c   1.000
_cell.angle_alpha   90.00
_cell.angle_beta   90.00
_cell.angle_gamma   90.00
#
_symmetry.space_group_name_H-M   'P 1'
#
loop_
_entity.id
_entity.type
_entity.pdbx_description
1 polymer ?
#
loop_
_entity_poly.entity_id
_entity_poly.type
_entity_poly.pdbx_seq_one_letter_code
_entity_poly.pdbx_strand_id
1 'polypeptide(L)'
;MRSSIEKWCSVFNRKIRTEINRRCSKYGLHEANFFYLIIVDEHPGISQNYLIQTIQREQSIVTKHINHLVADGWLRKDVAKNDRRKNELVLTQNGRDVIPVLDQIIEDISRES
;
A
#
# COMPACT_ATOMS: atom_id res chain seq x y z
N MET A 1 4.28 6.18 -12.48
CA MET A 1 3.32 7.24 -12.29
C MET A 1 2.36 6.92 -11.14
N ARG A 2 2.43 7.70 -10.05
CA ARG A 2 1.69 7.38 -8.83
C ARG A 2 0.66 8.45 -8.43
N SER A 3 0.57 9.51 -9.20
CA SER A 3 -0.23 10.67 -8.85
C SER A 3 -1.72 10.41 -8.75
N SER A 4 -2.17 9.21 -9.07
CA SER A 4 -3.59 8.88 -9.16
C SER A 4 -3.94 7.62 -8.39
N ILE A 5 -3.42 7.49 -7.15
CA ILE A 5 -3.74 6.33 -6.31
C ILE A 5 -5.25 6.14 -6.17
N GLU A 6 -5.98 7.23 -5.97
CA GLU A 6 -7.44 7.15 -5.85
C GLU A 6 -8.07 6.63 -7.13
N LYS A 7 -7.54 7.06 -8.28
CA LYS A 7 -8.00 6.58 -9.57
C LYS A 7 -7.76 5.07 -9.71
N TRP A 8 -6.57 4.61 -9.31
CA TRP A 8 -6.28 3.18 -9.33
C TRP A 8 -7.24 2.38 -8.45
N CYS A 9 -7.56 2.91 -7.27
CA CYS A 9 -8.48 2.23 -6.34
C CYS A 9 -9.89 2.15 -6.90
N SER A 10 -10.31 3.13 -7.70
CA SER A 10 -11.70 3.22 -8.17
C SER A 10 -11.92 2.58 -9.53
N VAL A 11 -10.89 2.42 -10.37
CA VAL A 11 -11.07 1.93 -11.73
C VAL A 11 -10.45 0.56 -11.99
N PHE A 12 -10.00 -0.13 -10.96
CA PHE A 12 -9.46 -1.47 -11.14
C PHE A 12 -10.52 -2.40 -11.69
N ASN A 13 -10.29 -2.90 -12.88
CA ASN A 13 -11.12 -3.95 -13.41
C ASN A 13 -10.46 -5.30 -13.13
N ARG A 14 -11.19 -6.37 -13.41
CA ARG A 14 -10.76 -7.73 -13.08
C ARG A 14 -9.43 -8.10 -13.74
N LYS A 15 -9.23 -7.67 -14.99
CA LYS A 15 -8.02 -7.99 -15.74
C LYS A 15 -6.80 -7.33 -15.10
N ILE A 16 -6.93 -6.06 -14.72
CA ILE A 16 -5.84 -5.33 -14.09
C ILE A 16 -5.49 -5.96 -12.74
N ARG A 17 -6.49 -6.28 -11.94
CA ARG A 17 -6.26 -6.92 -10.64
C ARG A 17 -5.57 -8.26 -10.78
N THR A 18 -5.96 -9.05 -11.77
CA THR A 18 -5.31 -10.34 -12.04
C THR A 18 -3.84 -10.17 -12.36
N GLU A 19 -3.52 -9.17 -13.21
CA GLU A 19 -2.13 -8.89 -13.57
C GLU A 19 -1.31 -8.39 -12.38
N ILE A 20 -1.88 -7.55 -11.55
CA ILE A 20 -1.20 -7.08 -10.35
C ILE A 20 -0.89 -8.26 -9.43
N ASN A 21 -1.87 -9.12 -9.19
CA ASN A 21 -1.68 -10.30 -8.35
C ASN A 21 -0.56 -11.19 -8.88
N ARG A 22 -0.57 -11.45 -10.17
CA ARG A 22 0.42 -12.32 -10.80
C ARG A 22 1.83 -11.76 -10.65
N ARG A 23 1.99 -10.45 -10.86
CA ARG A 23 3.31 -9.82 -10.85
C ARG A 23 3.81 -9.51 -9.44
N CYS A 24 2.90 -9.26 -8.48
CA CYS A 24 3.27 -8.97 -7.12
C CYS A 24 3.42 -10.20 -6.23
N SER A 25 2.87 -11.34 -6.64
CA SER A 25 2.82 -12.53 -5.78
C SER A 25 4.19 -13.04 -5.37
N LYS A 26 5.18 -12.91 -6.24
CA LYS A 26 6.54 -13.35 -5.93
C LYS A 26 7.20 -12.52 -4.82
N TYR A 27 6.62 -11.37 -4.50
CA TYR A 27 7.09 -10.53 -3.39
C TYR A 27 6.22 -10.70 -2.15
N GLY A 28 5.20 -11.56 -2.20
CA GLY A 28 4.26 -11.72 -1.10
C GLY A 28 3.21 -10.64 -1.03
N LEU A 29 3.01 -9.91 -2.11
CA LEU A 29 2.04 -8.82 -2.21
C LEU A 29 0.93 -9.19 -3.18
N HIS A 30 -0.21 -8.50 -3.08
CA HIS A 30 -1.35 -8.75 -3.96
C HIS A 30 -2.13 -7.45 -4.21
N GLU A 31 -3.11 -7.52 -5.12
CA GLU A 31 -3.86 -6.34 -5.54
C GLU A 31 -4.60 -5.64 -4.40
N ALA A 32 -4.89 -6.35 -3.32
CA ALA A 32 -5.63 -5.77 -2.20
C ALA A 32 -4.74 -4.98 -1.24
N ASN A 33 -3.42 -5.16 -1.27
CA ASN A 33 -2.55 -4.52 -0.29
C ASN A 33 -1.30 -3.82 -0.84
N PHE A 34 -0.95 -4.02 -2.11
CA PHE A 34 0.29 -3.44 -2.66
C PHE A 34 0.27 -1.92 -2.60
N PHE A 35 -0.89 -1.32 -2.84
CA PHE A 35 -0.99 0.14 -2.93
C PHE A 35 -0.87 0.84 -1.58
N TYR A 36 -1.05 0.12 -0.47
CA TYR A 36 -0.82 0.68 0.87
C TYR A 36 0.62 1.16 1.00
N LEU A 37 1.57 0.39 0.47
CA LEU A 37 2.98 0.75 0.51
C LEU A 37 3.25 2.03 -0.27
N ILE A 38 2.59 2.18 -1.41
CA ILE A 38 2.74 3.37 -2.24
C ILE A 38 2.21 4.60 -1.51
N ILE A 39 1.06 4.48 -0.84
CA ILE A 39 0.50 5.60 -0.07
C ILE A 39 1.44 6.00 1.06
N VAL A 40 1.99 5.03 1.78
CA VAL A 40 2.90 5.33 2.88
C VAL A 40 4.20 5.95 2.36
N ASP A 41 4.68 5.51 1.19
CA ASP A 41 5.84 6.11 0.56
C ASP A 41 5.60 7.58 0.22
N GLU A 42 4.41 7.91 -0.27
CA GLU A 42 4.05 9.28 -0.63
C GLU A 42 3.78 10.16 0.60
N HIS A 43 3.38 9.56 1.72
CA HIS A 43 3.02 10.26 2.95
C HIS A 43 3.73 9.64 4.14
N PRO A 44 5.06 9.77 4.26
CA PRO A 44 5.80 9.16 5.37
C PRO A 44 5.28 9.67 6.71
N GLY A 45 5.04 8.74 7.63
CA GLY A 45 4.49 9.08 8.93
C GLY A 45 2.98 9.24 8.94
N ILE A 46 2.30 8.83 7.87
CA ILE A 46 0.82 8.90 7.82
C ILE A 46 0.24 8.14 9.02
N SER A 47 -0.78 8.72 9.65
CA SER A 47 -1.43 8.03 10.77
C SER A 47 -2.24 6.84 10.24
N GLN A 48 -2.32 5.79 11.06
CA GLN A 48 -3.11 4.62 10.69
C GLN A 48 -4.57 4.99 10.46
N ASN A 49 -5.12 5.85 11.30
CA ASN A 49 -6.51 6.29 11.15
C ASN A 49 -6.73 7.04 9.83
N TYR A 50 -5.78 7.91 9.46
CA TYR A 50 -5.90 8.65 8.21
C TYR A 50 -5.84 7.69 7.00
N LEU A 51 -4.96 6.70 7.07
CA LEU A 51 -4.86 5.71 6.01
C LEU A 51 -6.16 4.91 5.89
N ILE A 52 -6.75 4.51 7.03
CA ILE A 52 -8.03 3.79 7.04
C ILE A 52 -9.12 4.64 6.36
N GLN A 53 -9.17 5.95 6.67
CA GLN A 53 -10.14 6.85 6.08
C GLN A 53 -9.91 7.08 4.59
N THR A 54 -8.64 7.07 4.17
CA THR A 54 -8.28 7.29 2.77
C THR A 54 -8.67 6.09 1.91
N ILE A 55 -8.48 4.89 2.45
CA ILE A 55 -8.85 3.67 1.75
C ILE A 55 -10.31 3.37 2.02
N GLN A 56 -11.17 3.59 1.05
CA GLN A 56 -12.61 3.48 1.20
C GLN A 56 -13.06 2.01 1.27
N ARG A 57 -12.70 1.34 2.34
CA ARG A 57 -13.08 -0.03 2.65
C ARG A 57 -13.41 -0.13 4.13
N GLU A 58 -13.99 -1.25 4.55
CA GLU A 58 -14.27 -1.48 5.95
C GLU A 58 -13.01 -1.39 6.79
N GLN A 59 -13.12 -0.73 7.95
CA GLN A 59 -11.99 -0.51 8.85
C GLN A 59 -11.30 -1.81 9.24
N SER A 60 -12.07 -2.86 9.51
CA SER A 60 -11.52 -4.15 9.92
C SER A 60 -10.65 -4.77 8.84
N ILE A 61 -11.04 -4.61 7.58
CA ILE A 61 -10.28 -5.14 6.43
C ILE A 61 -8.97 -4.37 6.28
N VAL A 62 -9.04 -3.04 6.35
CA VAL A 62 -7.85 -2.20 6.21
C VAL A 62 -6.86 -2.48 7.35
N THR A 63 -7.36 -2.57 8.58
CA THR A 63 -6.53 -2.88 9.74
C THR A 63 -5.84 -4.23 9.59
N LYS A 64 -6.57 -5.22 9.10
CA LYS A 64 -6.01 -6.56 8.85
C LYS A 64 -4.88 -6.50 7.83
N HIS A 65 -5.07 -5.77 6.73
CA HIS A 65 -4.04 -5.61 5.71
C HIS A 65 -2.80 -4.91 6.25
N ILE A 66 -3.00 -3.84 7.03
CA ILE A 66 -1.89 -3.12 7.65
C ILE A 66 -1.10 -4.06 8.57
N ASN A 67 -1.80 -4.83 9.40
CA ASN A 67 -1.15 -5.75 10.32
C ASN A 67 -0.36 -6.84 9.58
N HIS A 68 -0.87 -7.34 8.47
CA HIS A 68 -0.16 -8.30 7.64
C HIS A 68 1.10 -7.69 7.04
N LEU A 69 1.01 -6.46 6.55
CA LEU A 69 2.18 -5.78 5.98
C LEU A 69 3.25 -5.50 7.03
N VAL A 70 2.84 -5.21 8.26
CA VAL A 70 3.78 -5.05 9.38
C VAL A 70 4.43 -6.39 9.70
N ALA A 71 3.62 -7.45 9.83
CA ALA A 71 4.13 -8.78 10.13
C ALA A 71 5.09 -9.30 9.07
N ASP A 72 4.83 -8.98 7.80
CA ASP A 72 5.66 -9.41 6.68
C ASP A 72 6.90 -8.54 6.49
N GLY A 73 7.07 -7.50 7.29
CA GLY A 73 8.28 -6.69 7.26
C GLY A 73 8.29 -5.56 6.24
N TRP A 74 7.14 -5.19 5.69
CA TRP A 74 7.04 -4.08 4.74
C TRP A 74 6.83 -2.73 5.40
N LEU A 75 6.07 -2.72 6.50
CA LEU A 75 5.70 -1.52 7.24
C LEU A 75 6.13 -1.64 8.69
N ARG A 76 6.32 -0.49 9.33
CA ARG A 76 6.54 -0.38 10.76
C ARG A 76 5.55 0.62 11.34
N LYS A 77 5.01 0.30 12.51
CA LYS A 77 4.19 1.23 13.28
C LYS A 77 5.05 1.91 14.31
N ASP A 78 5.08 3.25 14.27
CA ASP A 78 5.74 4.06 15.27
C ASP A 78 4.69 4.83 16.04
N VAL A 79 4.92 5.02 17.35
CA VAL A 79 4.04 5.87 18.15
C VAL A 79 4.30 7.33 17.80
N ALA A 80 3.24 8.09 17.54
CA ALA A 80 3.37 9.50 17.21
C ALA A 80 4.00 10.26 18.36
N LYS A 81 4.94 11.17 18.05
CA LYS A 81 5.66 11.93 19.07
C LYS A 81 4.75 12.83 19.90
N ASN A 82 3.69 13.35 19.29
CA ASN A 82 2.80 14.30 19.93
C ASN A 82 1.54 13.65 20.53
N ASP A 83 1.30 12.37 20.27
CA ASP A 83 0.14 11.67 20.84
C ASP A 83 0.41 10.16 20.84
N ARG A 84 0.63 9.62 22.05
CA ARG A 84 0.95 8.20 22.23
C ARG A 84 -0.18 7.26 21.83
N ARG A 85 -1.39 7.78 21.62
CA ARG A 85 -2.53 6.97 21.21
C ARG A 85 -2.60 6.79 19.70
N LYS A 86 -1.76 7.51 18.96
CA LYS A 86 -1.74 7.45 17.50
C LYS A 86 -0.54 6.67 17.02
N ASN A 87 -0.78 5.84 16.00
CA ASN A 87 0.28 5.13 15.30
C ASN A 87 0.57 5.81 13.99
N GLU A 88 1.83 5.98 13.69
CA GLU A 88 2.30 6.45 12.40
C GLU A 88 2.88 5.28 11.63
N LEU A 89 2.65 5.25 10.34
CA LEU A 89 3.14 4.18 9.47
C LEU A 89 4.33 4.66 8.67
N VAL A 90 5.37 3.86 8.64
CA VAL A 90 6.56 4.13 7.84
C VAL A 90 6.98 2.85 7.14
N LEU A 91 7.66 3.01 6.00
CA LEU A 91 8.21 1.87 5.29
C LEU A 91 9.46 1.36 6.01
N THR A 92 9.61 0.06 6.07
CA THR A 92 10.88 -0.56 6.44
C THR A 92 11.85 -0.44 5.27
N GLN A 93 13.09 -0.87 5.46
CA GLN A 93 14.03 -0.92 4.33
C GLN A 93 13.49 -1.80 3.21
N ASN A 94 12.92 -2.96 3.54
CA ASN A 94 12.31 -3.83 2.54
C ASN A 94 11.17 -3.13 1.81
N GLY A 95 10.35 -2.38 2.54
CA GLY A 95 9.27 -1.60 1.93
C GLY A 95 9.80 -0.55 0.97
N ARG A 96 10.85 0.17 1.35
CA ARG A 96 11.47 1.17 0.47
C ARG A 96 12.06 0.52 -0.77
N ASP A 97 12.68 -0.64 -0.60
CA ASP A 97 13.31 -1.33 -1.72
C ASP A 97 12.31 -1.85 -2.74
N VAL A 98 11.11 -2.19 -2.31
CA VAL A 98 10.09 -2.74 -3.23
C VAL A 98 9.32 -1.64 -3.98
N ILE A 99 9.37 -0.39 -3.52
CA ILE A 99 8.62 0.69 -4.18
C ILE A 99 8.97 0.85 -5.67
N PRO A 100 10.25 0.90 -6.07
CA PRO A 100 10.56 0.99 -7.50
C PRO A 100 10.04 -0.20 -8.30
N VAL A 101 10.01 -1.38 -7.69
CA VAL A 101 9.46 -2.57 -8.34
C VAL A 101 7.96 -2.42 -8.57
N LEU A 102 7.23 -1.93 -7.54
CA LEU A 102 5.79 -1.71 -7.65
C LEU A 102 5.48 -0.64 -8.70
N ASP A 103 6.24 0.45 -8.70
CA ASP A 103 6.07 1.51 -9.69
C ASP A 103 6.28 0.97 -11.11
N GLN A 104 7.27 0.09 -11.30
CA GLN A 104 7.52 -0.50 -12.60
C GLN A 104 6.39 -1.43 -13.03
N ILE A 105 5.85 -2.21 -12.10
CA ILE A 105 4.71 -3.08 -12.38
C ILE A 105 3.50 -2.25 -12.85
N ILE A 106 3.21 -1.17 -12.13
CA ILE A 106 2.09 -0.28 -12.49
C ILE A 106 2.32 0.33 -13.86
N GLU A 107 3.54 0.79 -14.13
CA GLU A 107 3.89 1.39 -15.41
C GLU A 107 3.71 0.40 -16.55
N ASP A 108 4.21 -0.82 -16.37
CA ASP A 108 4.11 -1.86 -17.40
C ASP A 108 2.66 -2.22 -17.69
N ILE A 109 1.83 -2.36 -16.65
CA ILE A 109 0.41 -2.65 -16.84
C ILE A 109 -0.27 -1.49 -17.57
N SER A 110 0.06 -0.25 -17.20
CA SER A 110 -0.52 0.93 -17.86
C SER A 110 -0.22 0.97 -19.33
N ARG A 111 0.99 0.58 -19.74
CA ARG A 111 1.37 0.58 -21.15
C ARG A 111 0.68 -0.53 -21.93
N GLU A 112 0.37 -1.63 -21.29
CA GLU A 112 -0.30 -2.77 -21.92
C GLU A 112 -1.81 -2.56 -22.06
N SER A 113 -2.35 -1.57 -21.41
CA SER A 113 -3.80 -1.30 -21.44
C SER A 113 -4.19 -0.33 -22.57
#